data_85d0cc42606d96bd76a7067aa247b1f5
#
_entry.id   85d0cc42606d96bd76a7067aa247b1f5
#
_cell.length_a   1.000
_cell.length_b   1.000
_cell.length_c   1.000
_cell.angle_alpha   90.00
_cell.angle_beta   90.00
_cell.angle_gamma   90.00
#
_symmetry.space_group_name_H-M   'P 1'
#
loop_
_entity.id
_entity.type
_entity.pdbx_description
1 polymer ?
#
loop_
_entity_poly.entity_id
_entity_poly.type
_entity_poly.pdbx_seq_one_letter_code
_entity_poly.pdbx_strand_id
1 'polypeptide(L)'
;MKTMKIAVSRELLSTVSTHRDKVTLDNTDFTDVAAVVMTTTESRSGILALLKRTGFHLPVYLFSQEPTDVPDGATAVISGKAQEFLELESAACRYEEKLLPPFFDTLSQYVAMGNSTFACPGHQHGAFFKKHPAGRQFYDFFGENVFRADMCNDDVKLGDLLIHEGPAKHAQKFAAK
;
A
#
# COMPACT_ATOMS: atom_id res chain seq x y z
N MET A 1 7.72 -1.82 -5.07
CA MET A 1 6.49 -2.44 -4.52
C MET A 1 5.62 -2.90 -5.68
N LYS A 2 4.91 -4.02 -5.55
CA LYS A 2 3.94 -4.46 -6.57
C LYS A 2 2.72 -3.54 -6.50
N THR A 3 2.29 -2.98 -7.63
CA THR A 3 1.08 -2.16 -7.72
C THR A 3 -0.15 -2.98 -7.33
N MET A 4 -0.97 -2.47 -6.43
CA MET A 4 -2.21 -3.13 -6.02
C MET A 4 -3.24 -3.10 -7.14
N LYS A 5 -4.17 -4.04 -7.10
CA LYS A 5 -5.19 -4.25 -8.13
C LYS A 5 -6.43 -3.37 -7.91
N ILE A 6 -7.30 -3.33 -8.90
CA ILE A 6 -8.66 -2.80 -8.77
C ILE A 6 -9.64 -3.98 -8.82
N ALA A 7 -10.48 -4.11 -7.80
CA ALA A 7 -11.56 -5.09 -7.81
C ALA A 7 -12.76 -4.53 -8.57
N VAL A 8 -13.27 -5.29 -9.52
CA VAL A 8 -14.30 -4.83 -10.46
C VAL A 8 -15.41 -5.88 -10.56
N SER A 9 -16.66 -5.44 -10.57
CA SER A 9 -17.79 -6.31 -10.93
C SER A 9 -17.53 -7.01 -12.26
N ARG A 10 -17.87 -8.29 -12.34
CA ARG A 10 -17.63 -9.09 -13.56
C ARG A 10 -18.18 -8.43 -14.81
N GLU A 11 -19.34 -7.82 -14.74
CA GLU A 11 -20.02 -7.14 -15.85
C GLU A 11 -19.26 -5.88 -16.31
N LEU A 12 -18.47 -5.26 -15.45
CA LEU A 12 -17.75 -4.00 -15.71
C LEU A 12 -16.30 -4.19 -16.12
N LEU A 13 -15.79 -5.41 -16.21
CA LEU A 13 -14.37 -5.69 -16.52
C LEU A 13 -13.89 -5.08 -17.85
N SER A 14 -14.77 -5.04 -18.86
CA SER A 14 -14.47 -4.42 -20.16
C SER A 14 -14.70 -2.90 -20.16
N THR A 15 -15.53 -2.38 -19.27
CA THR A 15 -15.94 -0.97 -19.21
C THR A 15 -14.93 -0.13 -18.43
N VAL A 16 -14.41 -0.65 -17.32
CA VAL A 16 -13.46 0.08 -16.46
C VAL A 16 -12.10 0.15 -17.16
N SER A 17 -11.67 1.37 -17.46
CA SER A 17 -10.34 1.65 -18.01
C SER A 17 -9.36 2.00 -16.89
N THR A 18 -8.30 1.21 -16.75
CA THR A 18 -7.26 1.37 -15.71
C THR A 18 -5.94 0.78 -16.20
N HIS A 19 -4.82 1.34 -15.74
CA HIS A 19 -3.47 0.80 -15.95
C HIS A 19 -3.13 -0.34 -14.98
N ARG A 20 -3.96 -0.56 -13.96
CA ARG A 20 -3.78 -1.61 -12.95
C ARG A 20 -4.40 -2.92 -13.38
N ASP A 21 -3.89 -4.01 -12.82
CA ASP A 21 -4.52 -5.31 -12.95
C ASP A 21 -5.94 -5.27 -12.34
N LYS A 22 -6.88 -5.91 -13.01
CA LYS A 22 -8.27 -6.04 -12.55
C LYS A 22 -8.53 -7.43 -12.00
N VAL A 23 -9.28 -7.51 -10.91
CA VAL A 23 -9.78 -8.77 -10.33
C VAL A 23 -11.30 -8.70 -10.17
N THR A 24 -11.97 -9.84 -10.27
CA THR A 24 -13.41 -9.89 -10.07
C THR A 24 -13.76 -9.83 -8.58
N LEU A 25 -14.87 -9.19 -8.24
CA LEU A 25 -15.33 -9.06 -6.85
C LEU A 25 -15.71 -10.39 -6.18
N ASP A 26 -16.15 -11.39 -6.95
CA ASP A 26 -16.80 -12.60 -6.46
C ASP A 26 -15.99 -13.46 -5.47
N ASN A 27 -14.65 -13.43 -5.56
CA ASN A 27 -13.74 -14.19 -4.69
C ASN A 27 -12.49 -13.39 -4.31
N THR A 28 -12.62 -12.09 -4.16
CA THR A 28 -11.46 -11.22 -3.95
C THR A 28 -11.07 -11.18 -2.49
N ASP A 29 -9.83 -11.54 -2.22
CA ASP A 29 -9.13 -11.11 -1.02
C ASP A 29 -8.71 -9.64 -1.20
N PHE A 30 -9.34 -8.74 -0.44
CA PHE A 30 -9.12 -7.30 -0.54
C PHE A 30 -7.74 -6.83 -0.06
N THR A 31 -6.88 -7.71 0.43
CA THR A 31 -5.52 -7.36 0.91
C THR A 31 -4.59 -6.85 -0.19
N ASP A 32 -4.88 -7.15 -1.47
CA ASP A 32 -4.11 -6.73 -2.66
C ASP A 32 -4.91 -5.77 -3.56
N VAL A 33 -5.93 -5.09 -2.98
CA VAL A 33 -6.84 -4.21 -3.71
C VAL A 33 -6.71 -2.77 -3.23
N ALA A 34 -6.58 -1.82 -4.16
CA ALA A 34 -6.48 -0.38 -3.89
C ALA A 34 -7.78 0.39 -4.12
N ALA A 35 -8.71 -0.15 -4.89
CA ALA A 35 -10.03 0.43 -5.11
C ALA A 35 -11.03 -0.62 -5.58
N VAL A 36 -12.30 -0.32 -5.41
CA VAL A 36 -13.42 -1.19 -5.83
C VAL A 36 -14.32 -0.44 -6.79
N VAL A 37 -14.72 -1.10 -7.89
CA VAL A 37 -15.77 -0.62 -8.81
C VAL A 37 -16.85 -1.68 -8.90
N MET A 38 -18.08 -1.34 -8.53
CA MET A 38 -19.21 -2.26 -8.51
C MET A 38 -20.45 -1.67 -9.15
N THR A 39 -21.39 -2.52 -9.52
CA THR A 39 -22.72 -2.09 -9.96
C THR A 39 -23.58 -1.61 -8.79
N THR A 40 -24.61 -0.83 -9.07
CA THR A 40 -25.58 -0.41 -8.04
C THR A 40 -26.32 -1.61 -7.42
N THR A 41 -26.49 -2.68 -8.16
CA THR A 41 -27.12 -3.93 -7.67
C THR A 41 -26.24 -4.62 -6.64
N GLU A 42 -24.94 -4.72 -6.89
CA GLU A 42 -23.98 -5.35 -5.98
C GLU A 42 -23.70 -4.52 -4.73
N SER A 43 -23.87 -3.19 -4.79
CA SER A 43 -23.75 -2.34 -3.60
C SER A 43 -24.71 -2.75 -2.49
N ARG A 44 -25.86 -3.37 -2.86
CA ARG A 44 -26.85 -3.90 -1.94
C ARG A 44 -26.53 -5.29 -1.40
N SER A 45 -25.53 -5.97 -1.93
CA SER A 45 -25.16 -7.36 -1.55
C SER A 45 -24.39 -7.48 -0.24
N GLY A 46 -24.17 -6.38 0.48
CA GLY A 46 -23.44 -6.38 1.75
C GLY A 46 -21.92 -6.18 1.64
N ILE A 47 -21.38 -6.03 0.43
CA ILE A 47 -19.94 -5.79 0.21
C ILE A 47 -19.49 -4.48 0.91
N LEU A 48 -20.29 -3.40 0.82
CA LEU A 48 -20.00 -2.14 1.51
C LEU A 48 -19.92 -2.33 3.04
N ALA A 49 -20.84 -3.11 3.61
CA ALA A 49 -20.85 -3.42 5.02
C ALA A 49 -19.65 -4.29 5.41
N LEU A 50 -19.25 -5.23 4.54
CA LEU A 50 -18.05 -6.07 4.73
C LEU A 50 -16.79 -5.20 4.74
N LEU A 51 -16.59 -4.33 3.76
CA LEU A 51 -15.43 -3.44 3.68
C LEU A 51 -15.34 -2.51 4.88
N LYS A 52 -16.48 -1.95 5.31
CA LYS A 52 -16.55 -1.13 6.53
C LYS A 52 -16.15 -1.91 7.78
N ARG A 53 -16.61 -3.16 7.91
CA ARG A 53 -16.30 -4.04 9.05
C ARG A 53 -14.84 -4.48 9.08
N THR A 54 -14.22 -4.71 7.93
CA THR A 54 -12.82 -5.15 7.81
C THR A 54 -11.83 -4.01 8.00
N GLY A 55 -12.26 -2.76 8.00
CA GLY A 55 -11.41 -1.59 8.22
C GLY A 55 -10.47 -1.26 7.07
N PHE A 56 -10.68 -1.83 5.88
CA PHE A 56 -9.83 -1.54 4.72
C PHE A 56 -9.92 -0.09 4.23
N HIS A 57 -11.04 0.62 4.49
CA HIS A 57 -11.27 2.00 4.04
C HIS A 57 -10.95 2.25 2.56
N LEU A 58 -11.19 1.24 1.73
CA LEU A 58 -10.97 1.28 0.30
C LEU A 58 -11.86 2.34 -0.37
N PRO A 59 -11.36 3.10 -1.36
CA PRO A 59 -12.23 3.89 -2.23
C PRO A 59 -13.13 2.95 -3.04
N VAL A 60 -14.45 3.17 -2.93
CA VAL A 60 -15.49 2.37 -3.58
C VAL A 60 -16.27 3.25 -4.55
N TYR A 61 -16.32 2.84 -5.80
CA TYR A 61 -17.04 3.52 -6.87
C TYR A 61 -18.20 2.67 -7.35
N LEU A 62 -19.35 3.31 -7.50
CA LEU A 62 -20.53 2.68 -8.11
C LEU A 62 -20.64 3.08 -9.57
N PHE A 63 -20.82 2.11 -10.44
CA PHE A 63 -21.08 2.37 -11.85
C PHE A 63 -22.58 2.46 -12.10
N SER A 64 -23.05 3.59 -12.65
CA SER A 64 -24.44 3.79 -13.05
C SER A 64 -24.50 4.72 -14.26
N GLN A 65 -25.35 4.37 -15.23
CA GLN A 65 -25.71 5.23 -16.36
C GLN A 65 -26.81 6.24 -16.01
N GLU A 66 -27.55 5.98 -14.93
CA GLU A 66 -28.61 6.84 -14.45
C GLU A 66 -28.15 7.68 -13.25
N PRO A 67 -28.71 8.87 -13.05
CA PRO A 67 -28.45 9.65 -11.86
C PRO A 67 -28.80 8.84 -10.61
N THR A 68 -27.81 8.61 -9.78
CA THR A 68 -27.94 7.79 -8.57
C THR A 68 -27.24 8.50 -7.41
N ASP A 69 -27.90 8.55 -6.27
CA ASP A 69 -27.27 9.08 -5.05
C ASP A 69 -26.13 8.19 -4.60
N VAL A 70 -25.08 8.82 -4.04
CA VAL A 70 -23.94 8.11 -3.47
C VAL A 70 -24.36 7.48 -2.15
N PRO A 71 -24.46 6.15 -2.04
CA PRO A 71 -24.84 5.51 -0.79
C PRO A 71 -23.73 5.60 0.26
N ASP A 72 -24.11 5.45 1.53
CA ASP A 72 -23.13 5.44 2.64
C ASP A 72 -22.11 4.32 2.46
N GLY A 73 -20.83 4.69 2.54
CA GLY A 73 -19.70 3.79 2.33
C GLY A 73 -19.16 3.76 0.91
N ALA A 74 -19.81 4.41 -0.07
CA ALA A 74 -19.25 4.63 -1.39
C ALA A 74 -18.52 5.99 -1.48
N THR A 75 -17.51 6.06 -2.34
CA THR A 75 -16.73 7.29 -2.59
C THR A 75 -17.44 8.19 -3.60
N ALA A 76 -17.90 7.62 -4.69
CA ALA A 76 -18.60 8.32 -5.77
C ALA A 76 -19.39 7.36 -6.66
N VAL A 77 -20.26 7.93 -7.50
CA VAL A 77 -20.88 7.24 -8.63
C VAL A 77 -20.18 7.69 -9.91
N ILE A 78 -19.85 6.73 -10.78
CA ILE A 78 -19.19 6.97 -12.07
C ILE A 78 -20.07 6.45 -13.21
N SER A 79 -19.99 7.10 -14.37
CA SER A 79 -20.78 6.78 -15.57
C SER A 79 -19.93 6.20 -16.72
N GLY A 80 -18.62 6.10 -16.54
CA GLY A 80 -17.69 5.57 -17.55
C GLY A 80 -16.95 6.63 -18.34
N LYS A 81 -16.92 7.88 -17.88
CA LYS A 81 -16.15 8.95 -18.51
C LYS A 81 -14.66 8.78 -18.21
N ALA A 82 -13.81 9.13 -19.17
CA ALA A 82 -12.36 9.02 -19.01
C ALA A 82 -11.82 9.75 -17.78
N GLN A 83 -12.35 10.93 -17.47
CA GLN A 83 -11.97 11.73 -16.30
C GLN A 83 -12.25 11.00 -14.98
N GLU A 84 -13.37 10.27 -14.89
CA GLU A 84 -13.77 9.50 -13.71
C GLU A 84 -12.80 8.34 -13.45
N PHE A 85 -12.27 7.72 -14.51
CA PHE A 85 -11.26 6.67 -14.38
C PHE A 85 -9.90 7.23 -13.94
N LEU A 86 -9.53 8.45 -14.32
CA LEU A 86 -8.35 9.13 -13.79
C LEU A 86 -8.50 9.45 -12.30
N GLU A 87 -9.69 9.83 -11.87
CA GLU A 87 -10.00 10.06 -10.45
C GLU A 87 -9.94 8.75 -9.65
N LEU A 88 -10.45 7.65 -10.19
CA LEU A 88 -10.33 6.31 -9.63
C LEU A 88 -8.85 5.92 -9.42
N GLU A 89 -8.01 6.09 -10.45
CA GLU A 89 -6.56 5.82 -10.36
C GLU A 89 -5.89 6.68 -9.30
N SER A 90 -6.22 7.98 -9.26
CA SER A 90 -5.69 8.89 -8.26
C SER A 90 -6.12 8.52 -6.84
N ALA A 91 -7.36 8.03 -6.66
CA ALA A 91 -7.84 7.57 -5.36
C ALA A 91 -7.14 6.27 -4.94
N ALA A 92 -6.90 5.34 -5.86
CA ALA A 92 -6.14 4.12 -5.61
C ALA A 92 -4.70 4.43 -5.20
N CYS A 93 -4.02 5.36 -5.90
CA CYS A 93 -2.68 5.81 -5.52
C CYS A 93 -2.65 6.42 -4.10
N ARG A 94 -3.59 7.34 -3.80
CA ARG A 94 -3.68 7.94 -2.46
C ARG A 94 -3.99 6.92 -1.36
N TYR A 95 -4.71 5.85 -1.68
CA TYR A 95 -4.95 4.76 -0.74
C TYR A 95 -3.65 3.99 -0.46
N GLU A 96 -2.91 3.59 -1.50
CA GLU A 96 -1.62 2.91 -1.36
C GLU A 96 -0.60 3.74 -0.57
N GLU A 97 -0.51 5.05 -0.83
CA GLU A 97 0.37 5.96 -0.10
C GLU A 97 0.06 6.01 1.41
N LYS A 98 -1.22 5.83 1.78
CA LYS A 98 -1.65 5.83 3.18
C LYS A 98 -1.44 4.49 3.90
N LEU A 99 -1.26 3.39 3.16
CA LEU A 99 -1.05 2.07 3.76
C LEU A 99 0.33 1.91 4.38
N LEU A 100 1.32 2.61 3.87
CA LEU A 100 2.67 2.55 4.39
C LEU A 100 2.87 3.57 5.52
N PRO A 101 3.14 3.11 6.75
CA PRO A 101 3.57 4.01 7.81
C PRO A 101 4.81 4.80 7.35
N PRO A 102 4.87 6.12 7.60
CA PRO A 102 5.90 7.00 7.01
C PRO A 102 7.35 6.55 7.32
N PHE A 103 7.59 5.99 8.50
CA PHE A 103 8.91 5.47 8.84
C PHE A 103 9.26 4.23 8.03
N PHE A 104 8.32 3.28 7.90
CA PHE A 104 8.52 2.05 7.13
C PHE A 104 8.71 2.34 5.64
N ASP A 105 7.96 3.30 5.09
CA ASP A 105 8.13 3.73 3.69
C ASP A 105 9.54 4.27 3.46
N THR A 106 10.01 5.19 4.31
CA THR A 106 11.36 5.74 4.21
C THR A 106 12.44 4.66 4.39
N LEU A 107 12.24 3.73 5.33
CA LEU A 107 13.16 2.62 5.57
C LEU A 107 13.24 1.69 4.34
N SER A 108 12.11 1.37 3.74
CA SER A 108 12.06 0.52 2.54
C SER A 108 12.77 1.16 1.34
N GLN A 109 12.60 2.46 1.16
CA GLN A 109 13.32 3.23 0.14
C GLN A 109 14.82 3.25 0.43
N TYR A 110 15.22 3.47 1.68
CA TYR A 110 16.62 3.44 2.10
C TYR A 110 17.28 2.09 1.79
N VAL A 111 16.61 0.99 2.14
CA VAL A 111 17.04 -0.38 1.83
C VAL A 111 17.24 -0.59 0.32
N ALA A 112 16.29 -0.09 -0.49
CA ALA A 112 16.33 -0.20 -1.96
C ALA A 112 17.49 0.60 -2.60
N MET A 113 17.96 1.69 -1.96
CA MET A 113 19.08 2.49 -2.47
C MET A 113 20.43 1.73 -2.47
N GLY A 114 20.56 0.67 -1.68
CA GLY A 114 21.78 -0.14 -1.65
C GLY A 114 23.00 0.57 -1.10
N ASN A 115 22.83 1.59 -0.25
CA ASN A 115 23.93 2.33 0.34
C ASN A 115 24.86 1.41 1.15
N SER A 116 26.16 1.71 1.15
CA SER A 116 27.10 1.10 2.08
C SER A 116 27.09 1.85 3.41
N THR A 117 27.17 1.12 4.52
CA THR A 117 27.28 1.70 5.85
C THR A 117 28.61 1.33 6.49
N PHE A 118 29.19 2.26 7.24
CA PHE A 118 30.35 2.06 8.09
C PHE A 118 30.02 2.32 9.57
N ALA A 119 28.75 2.50 9.87
CA ALA A 119 28.23 2.72 11.21
C ALA A 119 27.88 1.41 11.93
N CYS A 120 27.38 1.53 13.16
CA CYS A 120 26.74 0.41 13.86
C CYS A 120 25.38 0.07 13.21
N PRO A 121 24.99 -1.22 13.21
CA PRO A 121 25.78 -2.38 13.62
C PRO A 121 26.87 -2.75 12.59
N GLY A 122 28.00 -3.26 13.08
CA GLY A 122 29.22 -3.50 12.28
C GLY A 122 29.15 -4.61 11.25
N HIS A 123 28.00 -5.25 11.03
CA HIS A 123 27.84 -6.32 10.03
C HIS A 123 27.75 -5.80 8.57
N GLN A 124 27.77 -4.48 8.36
CA GLN A 124 27.76 -3.84 7.04
C GLN A 124 26.67 -4.42 6.12
N HIS A 125 25.40 -4.22 6.50
CA HIS A 125 24.23 -4.76 5.77
C HIS A 125 24.30 -6.29 5.56
N GLY A 126 24.85 -7.00 6.53
CA GLY A 126 24.96 -8.45 6.49
C GLY A 126 26.17 -9.01 5.72
N ALA A 127 27.03 -8.16 5.15
CA ALA A 127 28.18 -8.60 4.38
C ALA A 127 29.13 -9.50 5.19
N PHE A 128 29.29 -9.24 6.49
CA PHE A 128 30.13 -10.07 7.37
C PHE A 128 29.59 -11.48 7.58
N PHE A 129 28.27 -11.67 7.60
CA PHE A 129 27.67 -13.01 7.73
C PHE A 129 28.03 -13.91 6.53
N LYS A 130 28.20 -13.33 5.34
CA LYS A 130 28.51 -14.10 4.11
C LYS A 130 29.92 -14.68 4.09
N LYS A 131 30.80 -14.30 5.03
CA LYS A 131 32.21 -14.73 5.08
C LYS A 131 32.42 -16.12 5.71
N HIS A 132 31.40 -16.69 6.36
CA HIS A 132 31.47 -18.00 6.99
C HIS A 132 30.20 -18.82 6.69
N PRO A 133 30.29 -20.15 6.47
CA PRO A 133 29.14 -20.98 6.12
C PRO A 133 27.94 -20.90 7.10
N ALA A 134 28.22 -20.89 8.40
CA ALA A 134 27.16 -20.72 9.40
C ALA A 134 26.50 -19.32 9.33
N GLY A 135 27.30 -18.27 9.13
CA GLY A 135 26.78 -16.91 8.92
C GLY A 135 25.98 -16.81 7.62
N ARG A 136 26.39 -17.52 6.58
CA ARG A 136 25.66 -17.57 5.32
C ARG A 136 24.27 -18.18 5.49
N GLN A 137 24.13 -19.27 6.23
CA GLN A 137 22.84 -19.88 6.55
C GLN A 137 21.93 -18.91 7.32
N PHE A 138 22.50 -18.19 8.29
CA PHE A 138 21.78 -17.16 9.04
C PHE A 138 21.30 -16.02 8.11
N TYR A 139 22.18 -15.53 7.24
CA TYR A 139 21.84 -14.50 6.26
C TYR A 139 20.73 -14.94 5.31
N ASP A 140 20.81 -16.16 4.77
CA ASP A 140 19.84 -16.68 3.82
C ASP A 140 18.47 -16.92 4.48
N PHE A 141 18.44 -17.29 5.77
CA PHE A 141 17.22 -17.46 6.54
C PHE A 141 16.47 -16.15 6.75
N PHE A 142 17.15 -15.08 7.16
CA PHE A 142 16.52 -13.79 7.44
C PHE A 142 16.31 -12.94 6.18
N GLY A 143 17.09 -13.13 5.16
CA GLY A 143 17.06 -12.34 3.93
C GLY A 143 17.79 -11.00 4.03
N GLU A 144 18.18 -10.47 2.90
CA GLU A 144 19.01 -9.26 2.78
C GLU A 144 18.36 -8.01 3.38
N ASN A 145 17.05 -7.85 3.23
CA ASN A 145 16.33 -6.66 3.66
C ASN A 145 16.39 -6.45 5.17
N VAL A 146 16.40 -7.53 5.96
CA VAL A 146 16.51 -7.44 7.42
C VAL A 146 17.83 -6.79 7.82
N PHE A 147 18.93 -7.21 7.22
CA PHE A 147 20.27 -6.65 7.53
C PHE A 147 20.46 -5.25 6.96
N ARG A 148 19.83 -4.92 5.86
CA ARG A 148 19.86 -3.56 5.30
C ARG A 148 18.97 -2.59 6.09
N ALA A 149 17.92 -3.10 6.75
CA ALA A 149 17.05 -2.31 7.61
C ALA A 149 17.58 -2.14 9.04
N ASP A 150 18.61 -2.90 9.42
CA ASP A 150 19.26 -2.77 10.73
C ASP A 150 20.23 -1.59 10.70
N MET A 151 19.72 -0.42 11.09
CA MET A 151 20.36 0.88 10.95
C MET A 151 20.53 1.57 12.30
N CYS A 152 21.53 2.44 12.37
CA CYS A 152 21.69 3.34 13.50
C CYS A 152 20.52 4.35 13.57
N ASN A 153 20.15 4.74 14.77
CA ASN A 153 19.02 5.65 15.02
C ASN A 153 19.28 7.11 14.64
N ASP A 154 20.46 7.43 14.17
CA ASP A 154 20.94 8.78 13.79
C ASP A 154 21.32 8.88 12.31
N ASP A 155 20.85 7.97 11.46
CA ASP A 155 21.07 8.07 10.02
C ASP A 155 20.37 9.30 9.44
N VAL A 156 21.13 10.12 8.71
CA VAL A 156 20.66 11.40 8.16
C VAL A 156 19.38 11.28 7.33
N LYS A 157 19.17 10.16 6.66
CA LYS A 157 17.98 9.93 5.82
C LYS A 157 16.77 9.45 6.60
N LEU A 158 17.00 8.74 7.70
CA LEU A 158 15.93 8.21 8.56
C LEU A 158 15.53 9.19 9.65
N GLY A 159 16.27 10.29 9.81
CA GLY A 159 16.09 11.28 10.86
C GLY A 159 16.65 10.79 12.19
N ASP A 160 16.49 11.62 13.20
CA ASP A 160 16.96 11.32 14.54
C ASP A 160 15.79 10.98 15.46
N LEU A 161 15.81 9.75 16.00
CA LEU A 161 14.79 9.26 16.94
C LEU A 161 14.85 9.96 18.30
N LEU A 162 16.02 10.47 18.72
CA LEU A 162 16.19 11.12 20.02
C LEU A 162 15.63 12.53 20.02
N ILE A 163 15.84 13.29 18.96
CA ILE A 163 15.33 14.65 18.83
C ILE A 163 13.99 14.74 18.08
N HIS A 164 13.43 13.60 17.70
CA HIS A 164 12.13 13.50 17.03
C HIS A 164 12.05 14.32 15.73
N GLU A 165 12.97 14.09 14.82
CA GLU A 165 12.99 14.73 13.50
C GLU A 165 12.77 13.74 12.37
N GLY A 166 12.50 14.29 11.16
CA GLY A 166 12.38 13.52 9.92
C GLY A 166 11.25 12.48 9.93
N PRO A 167 11.49 11.31 9.34
CA PRO A 167 10.50 10.22 9.22
C PRO A 167 9.97 9.71 10.56
N ALA A 168 10.79 9.71 11.63
CA ALA A 168 10.36 9.34 12.97
C ALA A 168 9.26 10.28 13.50
N LYS A 169 9.44 11.59 13.34
CA LYS A 169 8.41 12.58 13.69
C LYS A 169 7.13 12.43 12.85
N HIS A 170 7.27 12.12 11.55
CA HIS A 170 6.13 11.87 10.69
C HIS A 170 5.35 10.63 11.12
N ALA A 171 6.06 9.56 11.49
CA ALA A 171 5.43 8.33 12.00
C ALA A 171 4.66 8.58 13.30
N GLN A 172 5.22 9.36 14.23
CA GLN A 172 4.52 9.75 15.46
C GLN A 172 3.24 10.54 15.17
N LYS A 173 3.29 11.52 14.29
CA LYS A 173 2.10 12.27 13.85
C LYS A 173 1.08 11.41 13.15
N PHE A 174 1.52 10.41 12.40
CA PHE A 174 0.63 9.46 11.73
C PHE A 174 -0.08 8.56 12.74
N ALA A 175 0.64 8.05 13.73
CA ALA A 175 0.09 7.20 14.77
C ALA A 175 -0.84 7.94 15.76
N ALA A 176 -0.74 9.26 15.86
CA ALA A 176 -1.56 10.10 16.74
C ALA A 176 -2.91 10.52 16.12
N LYS A 177 -3.22 10.12 14.90
CA LYS A 177 -4.50 10.37 14.20
C LYS A 177 -5.49 9.26 14.44
#